data_75a30b284f4ded6f50e73275c0e32abc
#
_entry.id   75a30b284f4ded6f50e73275c0e32abc
#
_cell.length_a   1.000
_cell.length_b   1.000
_cell.length_c   1.000
_cell.angle_alpha   90.00
_cell.angle_beta   90.00
_cell.angle_gamma   90.00
#
_symmetry.space_group_name_H-M   'P 1'
#
loop_
_entity.id
_entity.type
_entity.pdbx_description
1 polymer ?
#
loop_
_entity_poly.entity_id
_entity_poly.type
_entity_poly.pdbx_seq_one_letter_code
_entity_poly.pdbx_strand_id
1 'polypeptide(L)'
;DSYNGSILWSWEIPSMMRFNMPRDCSNWCADGDNVFVAMGGRCWRIDAKTGALSKSYRVRPGNIKEWEYDWSYLAREGDKVIGSGVKKGTAFTNFWGGSGAGWYDAKSGPVTHKVCSENLFALYEKSGLLKWEYSKGVILNPTITVSGGRVYFVENRNAGVKKAGDRRVGSSSLWTDQYLVALDSDSGKVVWEKPIDTANGDVVFYLASGDGKVVLVASGGKKYHTDVFDSKSGKALWKDSFSWGQDHHGGHMARPAIVNGEVYVRPRAYDLATGKVLKKSLPGGGCGTYAATTGAFIFRSGNVTMWDRSNGKVTSWSRLRPDCWLSTIPAGGMLLSPEGGGGCSCGSWLETSIGFIPVARK
;
A
#
# COMPACT_ATOMS: atom_id res chain seq x y z
N ASP A 1 -24.29 -3.05 5.68
CA ASP A 1 -24.78 -1.69 5.37
C ASP A 1 -24.10 -0.68 6.29
N SER A 2 -23.35 0.26 5.71
CA SER A 2 -22.56 1.25 6.46
C SER A 2 -23.41 2.24 7.25
N TYR A 3 -24.67 2.44 6.88
CA TYR A 3 -25.56 3.41 7.54
C TYR A 3 -26.25 2.90 8.81
N ASN A 4 -26.49 1.62 8.90
CA ASN A 4 -27.21 1.03 10.03
C ASN A 4 -26.49 -0.16 10.67
N GLY A 5 -25.32 -0.54 10.16
CA GLY A 5 -24.54 -1.65 10.70
C GLY A 5 -25.09 -3.05 10.39
N SER A 6 -26.12 -3.16 9.56
CA SER A 6 -26.65 -4.47 9.19
C SER A 6 -25.64 -5.25 8.37
N ILE A 7 -25.44 -6.51 8.73
CA ILE A 7 -24.65 -7.44 7.93
C ILE A 7 -25.54 -7.85 6.75
N LEU A 8 -25.17 -7.43 5.54
CA LEU A 8 -25.91 -7.79 4.32
C LEU A 8 -25.60 -9.22 3.91
N TRP A 9 -24.37 -9.63 4.04
CA TRP A 9 -23.87 -10.97 3.76
C TRP A 9 -22.53 -11.21 4.47
N SER A 10 -22.16 -12.46 4.60
CA SER A 10 -20.85 -12.85 5.09
C SER A 10 -20.26 -13.94 4.18
N TRP A 11 -18.96 -13.93 4.03
CA TRP A 11 -18.24 -14.87 3.19
C TRP A 11 -17.04 -15.40 3.94
N GLU A 12 -16.99 -16.71 4.12
CA GLU A 12 -15.83 -17.36 4.69
C GLU A 12 -14.80 -17.64 3.60
N ILE A 13 -13.59 -17.18 3.79
CA ILE A 13 -12.46 -17.49 2.92
C ILE A 13 -11.69 -18.63 3.59
N PRO A 14 -11.71 -19.84 3.01
CA PRO A 14 -11.06 -21.01 3.61
C PRO A 14 -9.56 -20.76 3.83
N SER A 15 -9.09 -21.20 4.99
CA SER A 15 -7.67 -21.09 5.38
C SER A 15 -7.15 -19.66 5.52
N MET A 16 -8.01 -18.66 5.48
CA MET A 16 -7.62 -17.30 5.78
C MET A 16 -7.43 -17.14 7.28
N MET A 17 -6.23 -16.82 7.67
CA MET A 17 -5.94 -16.36 9.01
C MET A 17 -5.74 -14.85 9.00
N ARG A 18 -6.22 -14.19 10.04
CA ARG A 18 -6.18 -12.73 10.22
C ARG A 18 -4.81 -12.08 9.95
N PHE A 19 -3.76 -12.83 10.08
CA PHE A 19 -2.38 -12.37 10.08
C PHE A 19 -1.59 -12.75 8.83
N ASN A 20 -2.23 -13.36 7.86
CA ASN A 20 -1.53 -13.94 6.72
C ASN A 20 -1.15 -12.91 5.66
N MET A 21 -1.61 -11.67 5.79
CA MET A 21 -1.39 -10.64 4.79
C MET A 21 -0.38 -9.61 5.28
N PRO A 22 0.86 -9.65 4.77
CA PRO A 22 1.84 -8.65 5.11
C PRO A 22 1.42 -7.28 4.57
N ARG A 23 1.82 -6.23 5.25
CA ARG A 23 1.56 -4.83 4.87
C ARG A 23 2.12 -4.44 3.49
N ASP A 24 3.02 -5.23 2.95
CA ASP A 24 3.59 -5.01 1.62
C ASP A 24 2.70 -5.57 0.50
N CYS A 25 1.56 -6.13 0.85
CA CYS A 25 0.59 -6.68 -0.10
C CYS A 25 -0.70 -5.87 -0.07
N SER A 26 -1.39 -5.83 -1.20
CA SER A 26 -2.70 -5.22 -1.35
C SER A 26 -3.64 -6.23 -2.01
N ASN A 27 -4.55 -6.81 -1.23
CA ASN A 27 -5.34 -7.95 -1.65
C ASN A 27 -6.82 -7.63 -1.83
N TRP A 28 -7.17 -6.35 -1.72
CA TRP A 28 -8.56 -5.90 -1.80
C TRP A 28 -8.67 -4.70 -2.70
N CYS A 29 -9.71 -4.70 -3.52
CA CYS A 29 -10.20 -3.48 -4.15
C CYS A 29 -11.71 -3.59 -4.34
N ALA A 30 -12.36 -2.48 -4.62
CA ALA A 30 -13.81 -2.45 -4.83
C ALA A 30 -14.17 -1.40 -5.88
N ASP A 31 -15.31 -1.58 -6.50
CA ASP A 31 -16.05 -0.56 -7.24
C ASP A 31 -17.45 -0.38 -6.65
N GLY A 32 -18.34 0.35 -7.33
CA GLY A 32 -19.69 0.59 -6.83
C GLY A 32 -20.56 -0.67 -6.66
N ASP A 33 -20.24 -1.74 -7.37
CA ASP A 33 -21.09 -2.94 -7.45
C ASP A 33 -20.38 -4.21 -6.97
N ASN A 34 -19.05 -4.22 -6.90
CA ASN A 34 -18.29 -5.42 -6.62
C ASN A 34 -17.17 -5.20 -5.61
N VAL A 35 -16.88 -6.25 -4.85
CA VAL A 35 -15.68 -6.38 -4.03
C VAL A 35 -14.78 -7.45 -4.65
N PHE A 36 -13.51 -7.11 -4.82
CA PHE A 36 -12.50 -8.05 -5.30
C PHE A 36 -11.59 -8.43 -4.14
N VAL A 37 -11.39 -9.71 -3.95
CA VAL A 37 -10.57 -10.26 -2.87
C VAL A 37 -9.60 -11.28 -3.44
N ALA A 38 -8.31 -11.07 -3.27
CA ALA A 38 -7.28 -12.01 -3.69
C ALA A 38 -6.69 -12.75 -2.49
N MET A 39 -6.66 -14.09 -2.58
CA MET A 39 -6.11 -14.96 -1.58
C MET A 39 -5.50 -16.21 -2.23
N GLY A 40 -4.28 -16.54 -1.87
CA GLY A 40 -3.55 -17.62 -2.53
C GLY A 40 -3.48 -17.39 -4.04
N GLY A 41 -3.70 -18.43 -4.82
CA GLY A 41 -3.70 -18.36 -6.28
C GLY A 41 -4.99 -17.83 -6.91
N ARG A 42 -5.95 -17.33 -6.13
CA ARG A 42 -7.27 -16.92 -6.57
C ARG A 42 -7.59 -15.48 -6.23
N CYS A 43 -8.34 -14.82 -7.12
CA CYS A 43 -9.03 -13.57 -6.84
C CYS A 43 -10.51 -13.76 -7.13
N TRP A 44 -11.39 -13.36 -6.20
CA TRP A 44 -12.83 -13.48 -6.33
C TRP A 44 -13.45 -12.10 -6.55
N ARG A 45 -14.35 -12.03 -7.51
CA ARG A 45 -15.24 -10.90 -7.71
C ARG A 45 -16.59 -11.25 -7.09
N ILE A 46 -16.98 -10.50 -6.09
CA ILE A 46 -18.15 -10.71 -5.27
C ILE A 46 -19.09 -9.54 -5.49
N ASP A 47 -20.36 -9.81 -5.75
CA ASP A 47 -21.41 -8.78 -5.81
C ASP A 47 -21.54 -8.10 -4.44
N ALA A 48 -21.39 -6.80 -4.39
CA ALA A 48 -21.34 -6.06 -3.13
C ALA A 48 -22.68 -6.02 -2.38
N LYS A 49 -23.80 -6.20 -3.07
CA LYS A 49 -25.15 -6.18 -2.48
C LYS A 49 -25.56 -7.54 -1.93
N THR A 50 -25.23 -8.60 -2.65
CA THR A 50 -25.76 -9.94 -2.38
C THR A 50 -24.72 -10.90 -1.80
N GLY A 51 -23.43 -10.59 -1.91
CA GLY A 51 -22.35 -11.51 -1.56
C GLY A 51 -22.16 -12.65 -2.57
N ALA A 52 -22.87 -12.64 -3.70
CA ALA A 52 -22.77 -13.69 -4.69
C ALA A 52 -21.41 -13.65 -5.41
N LEU A 53 -20.77 -14.81 -5.51
CA LEU A 53 -19.54 -14.96 -6.29
C LEU A 53 -19.90 -14.86 -7.79
N SER A 54 -19.48 -13.77 -8.42
CA SER A 54 -19.76 -13.54 -9.84
C SER A 54 -18.64 -14.05 -10.75
N LYS A 55 -17.40 -14.06 -10.26
CA LYS A 55 -16.24 -14.56 -11.01
C LYS A 55 -15.06 -14.93 -10.11
N SER A 56 -14.24 -15.86 -10.60
CA SER A 56 -12.94 -16.19 -10.00
C SER A 56 -11.84 -16.06 -11.06
N TYR A 57 -10.76 -15.39 -10.69
CA TYR A 57 -9.58 -15.22 -11.52
C TYR A 57 -8.43 -16.02 -10.92
N ARG A 58 -7.54 -16.52 -11.76
CA ARG A 58 -6.30 -17.19 -11.35
C ARG A 58 -5.12 -16.24 -11.51
N VAL A 59 -4.14 -16.40 -10.63
CA VAL A 59 -2.85 -15.72 -10.79
C VAL A 59 -2.19 -16.14 -12.11
N ARG A 60 -1.51 -15.22 -12.76
CA ARG A 60 -0.83 -15.44 -14.05
C ARG A 60 0.67 -15.16 -13.90
N PRO A 61 1.47 -16.13 -13.51
CA PRO A 61 2.91 -15.95 -13.28
C PRO A 61 3.78 -16.12 -14.53
N GLY A 62 3.26 -15.88 -15.71
CA GLY A 62 4.00 -16.06 -16.96
C GLY A 62 4.19 -17.51 -17.34
N ASN A 63 5.43 -17.92 -17.57
CA ASN A 63 5.77 -19.27 -17.99
C ASN A 63 5.78 -20.31 -16.86
N ILE A 64 5.27 -19.98 -15.69
CA ILE A 64 5.35 -20.81 -14.50
C ILE A 64 3.97 -21.35 -14.13
N LYS A 65 3.95 -22.47 -13.44
CA LYS A 65 2.75 -23.19 -13.04
C LYS A 65 1.94 -22.36 -12.03
N GLU A 66 0.67 -22.09 -12.31
CA GLU A 66 -0.22 -21.23 -11.49
C GLU A 66 -0.26 -21.63 -10.01
N TRP A 67 -0.19 -22.91 -9.67
CA TRP A 67 -0.25 -23.40 -8.29
C TRP A 67 1.01 -23.13 -7.46
N GLU A 68 2.07 -22.63 -8.07
CA GLU A 68 3.31 -22.23 -7.39
C GLU A 68 3.28 -20.76 -6.96
N TYR A 69 2.19 -20.03 -7.27
CA TYR A 69 2.08 -18.60 -7.05
C TYR A 69 0.84 -18.19 -6.29
N ASP A 70 1.01 -17.13 -5.54
CA ASP A 70 -0.05 -16.39 -4.84
C ASP A 70 -0.21 -15.01 -5.46
N TRP A 71 -1.41 -14.45 -5.34
CA TRP A 71 -1.62 -13.04 -5.57
C TRP A 71 -0.95 -12.23 -4.48
N SER A 72 -0.30 -11.14 -4.87
CA SER A 72 0.39 -10.25 -3.95
C SER A 72 -0.08 -8.81 -4.02
N TYR A 73 -0.59 -8.41 -5.15
CA TYR A 73 -1.19 -7.10 -5.38
C TYR A 73 -2.47 -7.24 -6.18
N LEU A 74 -3.44 -6.39 -5.87
CA LEU A 74 -4.72 -6.34 -6.56
C LEU A 74 -5.18 -4.89 -6.71
N ALA A 75 -5.51 -4.51 -7.92
CA ALA A 75 -6.20 -3.28 -8.26
C ALA A 75 -7.19 -3.50 -9.38
N ARG A 76 -8.14 -2.59 -9.52
CA ARG A 76 -9.05 -2.51 -10.65
C ARG A 76 -8.93 -1.15 -11.34
N GLU A 77 -8.87 -1.15 -12.66
CA GLU A 77 -8.90 0.07 -13.45
C GLU A 77 -9.65 -0.17 -14.77
N GLY A 78 -10.72 0.60 -15.00
CA GLY A 78 -11.55 0.44 -16.18
C GLY A 78 -12.16 -0.98 -16.28
N ASP A 79 -11.84 -1.70 -17.34
CA ASP A 79 -12.28 -3.08 -17.61
C ASP A 79 -11.25 -4.14 -17.20
N LYS A 80 -10.26 -3.77 -16.38
CA LYS A 80 -9.12 -4.61 -16.04
C LYS A 80 -9.03 -4.91 -14.55
N VAL A 81 -8.64 -6.13 -14.25
CA VAL A 81 -8.10 -6.54 -12.96
C VAL A 81 -6.58 -6.62 -13.10
N ILE A 82 -5.87 -5.79 -12.36
CA ILE A 82 -4.41 -5.72 -12.37
C ILE A 82 -3.90 -6.43 -11.13
N GLY A 83 -2.94 -7.33 -11.31
CA GLY A 83 -2.37 -8.12 -10.24
C GLY A 83 -0.88 -8.34 -10.36
N SER A 84 -0.31 -8.85 -9.29
CA SER A 84 1.06 -9.36 -9.31
C SER A 84 1.11 -10.78 -8.75
N GLY A 85 2.00 -11.58 -9.30
CA GLY A 85 2.29 -12.93 -8.84
C GLY A 85 3.53 -12.97 -7.98
N VAL A 86 3.44 -13.65 -6.85
CA VAL A 86 4.55 -13.91 -5.95
C VAL A 86 4.66 -15.39 -5.67
N LYS A 87 5.86 -15.90 -5.49
CA LYS A 87 6.07 -17.30 -5.16
C LYS A 87 5.25 -17.70 -3.93
N LYS A 88 4.59 -18.84 -4.01
CA LYS A 88 3.69 -19.34 -2.97
C LYS A 88 4.34 -19.34 -1.59
N GLY A 89 3.58 -18.88 -0.58
CA GLY A 89 4.05 -18.73 0.79
C GLY A 89 4.88 -17.49 1.08
N THR A 90 5.21 -16.68 0.10
CA THR A 90 5.94 -15.42 0.31
C THR A 90 5.04 -14.32 0.88
N ALA A 91 3.88 -14.10 0.27
CA ALA A 91 2.92 -13.08 0.69
C ALA A 91 2.09 -13.52 1.89
N PHE A 92 1.74 -14.79 1.96
CA PHE A 92 0.89 -15.35 3.01
C PHE A 92 1.73 -16.25 3.91
N THR A 93 1.80 -15.92 5.19
CA THR A 93 2.56 -16.70 6.16
C THR A 93 1.67 -17.10 7.32
N ASN A 94 1.96 -18.25 7.92
CA ASN A 94 1.29 -18.71 9.14
C ASN A 94 1.83 -18.00 10.39
N PHE A 95 2.72 -17.06 10.20
CA PHE A 95 3.47 -16.44 11.26
C PHE A 95 2.93 -15.04 11.55
N TRP A 96 2.64 -14.80 12.80
CA TRP A 96 2.28 -13.52 13.34
C TRP A 96 3.43 -12.94 14.19
N GLY A 97 3.96 -11.80 13.75
CA GLY A 97 4.78 -10.88 14.51
C GLY A 97 5.68 -11.45 15.60
N GLY A 98 6.79 -12.05 15.27
CA GLY A 98 7.86 -12.36 16.19
C GLY A 98 9.18 -11.74 15.78
N SER A 99 10.17 -11.88 16.61
CA SER A 99 11.51 -11.43 16.30
C SER A 99 12.05 -12.12 15.07
N GLY A 100 12.18 -11.39 13.99
CA GLY A 100 13.00 -11.79 12.85
C GLY A 100 12.30 -12.35 11.63
N ALA A 101 11.05 -12.76 11.68
CA ALA A 101 10.34 -13.28 10.52
C ALA A 101 8.90 -12.75 10.41
N GLY A 102 8.54 -11.78 11.21
CA GLY A 102 7.21 -11.23 11.22
C GLY A 102 6.91 -10.36 10.02
N TRP A 103 5.68 -10.07 9.83
CA TRP A 103 5.17 -9.05 8.94
C TRP A 103 5.69 -7.64 9.26
N TYR A 104 6.33 -7.50 10.38
CA TYR A 104 7.12 -6.35 10.78
C TYR A 104 8.57 -6.54 10.38
N ASP A 105 8.98 -5.95 9.34
CA ASP A 105 10.39 -5.68 9.15
C ASP A 105 10.70 -4.32 9.79
N ALA A 106 10.80 -4.35 11.11
CA ALA A 106 11.14 -3.17 11.89
C ALA A 106 12.62 -2.76 11.74
N LYS A 107 13.39 -3.53 11.00
CA LYS A 107 14.76 -3.18 10.67
C LYS A 107 14.76 -2.15 9.55
N SER A 108 15.63 -1.17 9.67
CA SER A 108 15.92 -0.20 8.62
C SER A 108 17.20 -0.54 7.87
N GLY A 109 17.36 0.08 6.71
CA GLY A 109 18.55 -0.07 5.89
C GLY A 109 18.54 -1.35 5.03
N PRO A 110 19.71 -1.74 4.49
CA PRO A 110 19.82 -2.75 3.43
C PRO A 110 19.36 -4.17 3.80
N VAL A 111 19.12 -4.44 5.07
CA VAL A 111 18.62 -5.76 5.53
C VAL A 111 17.11 -5.78 5.77
N THR A 112 16.40 -4.71 5.39
CA THR A 112 14.95 -4.66 5.45
C THR A 112 14.33 -5.61 4.43
N HIS A 113 13.60 -6.62 4.92
CA HIS A 113 12.90 -7.55 4.03
C HIS A 113 11.74 -6.88 3.31
N LYS A 114 11.57 -7.20 2.05
CA LYS A 114 10.44 -6.79 1.21
C LYS A 114 9.84 -7.98 0.50
N VAL A 115 8.52 -7.99 0.42
CA VAL A 115 7.81 -8.88 -0.50
C VAL A 115 8.00 -8.36 -1.91
N CYS A 116 8.47 -9.23 -2.79
CA CYS A 116 8.77 -8.90 -4.17
C CYS A 116 8.02 -9.83 -5.11
N SER A 117 7.42 -9.28 -6.15
CA SER A 117 6.71 -10.04 -7.17
C SER A 117 7.60 -10.41 -8.35
N GLU A 118 7.24 -11.52 -8.99
CA GLU A 118 7.88 -12.03 -10.21
C GLU A 118 7.41 -11.26 -11.44
N ASN A 119 6.17 -10.79 -11.43
CA ASN A 119 5.52 -10.16 -12.56
C ASN A 119 4.41 -9.20 -12.13
N LEU A 120 3.99 -8.39 -13.09
CA LEU A 120 2.70 -7.69 -13.10
C LEU A 120 1.89 -8.18 -14.29
N PHE A 121 0.59 -8.26 -14.14
CA PHE A 121 -0.31 -8.64 -15.22
C PHE A 121 -1.64 -7.92 -15.14
N ALA A 122 -2.33 -7.83 -16.26
CA ALA A 122 -3.73 -7.43 -16.30
C ALA A 122 -4.57 -8.52 -16.97
N LEU A 123 -5.76 -8.72 -16.41
CA LEU A 123 -6.79 -9.60 -16.96
C LEU A 123 -7.97 -8.74 -17.39
N TYR A 124 -8.62 -9.13 -18.49
CA TYR A 124 -9.93 -8.58 -18.80
C TYR A 124 -10.93 -8.98 -17.73
N GLU A 125 -11.58 -8.01 -17.09
CA GLU A 125 -12.49 -8.27 -15.97
C GLU A 125 -13.63 -9.23 -16.36
N LYS A 126 -14.24 -9.04 -17.52
CA LYS A 126 -15.35 -9.87 -17.97
C LYS A 126 -14.93 -11.30 -18.31
N SER A 127 -13.87 -11.50 -19.06
CA SER A 127 -13.47 -12.84 -19.53
C SER A 127 -12.51 -13.54 -18.55
N GLY A 128 -11.68 -12.80 -17.81
CA GLY A 128 -10.57 -13.33 -17.02
C GLY A 128 -9.37 -13.73 -17.88
N LEU A 129 -9.40 -13.44 -19.19
CA LEU A 129 -8.28 -13.71 -20.07
C LEU A 129 -7.15 -12.72 -19.82
N LEU A 130 -5.92 -13.17 -20.04
CA LEU A 130 -4.74 -12.32 -19.94
C LEU A 130 -4.81 -11.21 -21.00
N LYS A 131 -4.64 -9.97 -20.58
CA LYS A 131 -4.53 -8.80 -21.44
C LYS A 131 -3.08 -8.48 -21.74
N TRP A 132 -2.26 -8.42 -20.70
CA TRP A 132 -0.81 -8.24 -20.80
C TRP A 132 -0.10 -8.77 -19.55
N GLU A 133 1.21 -8.98 -19.67
CA GLU A 133 2.11 -9.37 -18.61
C GLU A 133 3.45 -8.65 -18.75
N TYR A 134 4.06 -8.32 -17.61
CA TYR A 134 5.39 -7.72 -17.49
C TYR A 134 6.20 -8.45 -16.44
N SER A 135 7.48 -8.81 -16.77
CA SER A 135 8.35 -9.62 -15.89
C SER A 135 9.85 -9.34 -16.10
N LYS A 136 10.23 -8.05 -16.30
CA LYS A 136 11.62 -7.70 -16.58
C LYS A 136 12.52 -7.85 -15.35
N GLY A 137 12.10 -7.33 -14.21
CA GLY A 137 12.83 -7.34 -12.94
C GLY A 137 12.07 -7.98 -11.80
N VAL A 138 12.60 -7.90 -10.60
CA VAL A 138 11.97 -8.30 -9.33
C VAL A 138 11.28 -7.07 -8.76
N ILE A 139 9.95 -7.10 -8.65
CA ILE A 139 9.12 -5.93 -8.39
C ILE A 139 8.88 -5.79 -6.88
N LEU A 140 9.16 -4.62 -6.32
CA LEU A 140 8.91 -4.31 -4.92
C LEU A 140 7.43 -4.03 -4.71
N ASN A 141 6.71 -4.95 -4.11
CA ASN A 141 5.26 -4.88 -3.92
C ASN A 141 4.74 -3.58 -3.29
N PRO A 142 5.36 -3.05 -2.21
CA PRO A 142 4.83 -1.84 -1.56
C PRO A 142 4.89 -0.59 -2.44
N THR A 143 5.54 -0.67 -3.59
CA THR A 143 5.65 0.44 -4.54
C THR A 143 4.64 0.36 -5.69
N ILE A 144 3.93 -0.75 -5.88
CA ILE A 144 2.97 -0.89 -6.98
C ILE A 144 1.82 0.10 -6.78
N THR A 145 1.61 0.97 -7.76
CA THR A 145 0.63 2.06 -7.72
C THR A 145 -0.04 2.18 -9.08
N VAL A 146 -1.36 2.10 -9.10
CA VAL A 146 -2.18 2.26 -10.32
C VAL A 146 -2.87 3.61 -10.25
N SER A 147 -2.63 4.46 -11.24
CA SER A 147 -3.22 5.80 -11.29
C SER A 147 -3.16 6.39 -12.70
N GLY A 148 -4.25 6.98 -13.17
CA GLY A 148 -4.29 7.80 -14.37
C GLY A 148 -3.85 7.07 -15.64
N GLY A 149 -4.27 5.82 -15.85
CA GLY A 149 -3.91 5.01 -17.00
C GLY A 149 -2.46 4.50 -16.96
N ARG A 150 -1.84 4.47 -15.80
CA ARG A 150 -0.47 4.00 -15.59
C ARG A 150 -0.37 3.03 -14.42
N VAL A 151 0.63 2.15 -14.52
CA VAL A 151 1.10 1.34 -13.39
C VAL A 151 2.54 1.74 -13.09
N TYR A 152 2.76 2.28 -11.91
CA TYR A 152 4.08 2.68 -11.42
C TYR A 152 4.58 1.68 -10.40
N PHE A 153 5.86 1.38 -10.43
CA PHE A 153 6.50 0.51 -9.44
C PHE A 153 8.02 0.69 -9.46
N VAL A 154 8.66 0.18 -8.42
CA VAL A 154 10.11 0.01 -8.39
C VAL A 154 10.43 -1.46 -8.59
N GLU A 155 11.40 -1.73 -9.45
CA GLU A 155 11.95 -3.08 -9.65
C GLU A 155 13.47 -3.10 -9.49
N ASN A 156 13.95 -4.23 -9.03
CA ASN A 156 15.37 -4.55 -8.99
C ASN A 156 15.73 -5.40 -10.22
N ARG A 157 16.81 -5.07 -10.91
CA ARG A 157 17.31 -5.80 -12.09
C ARG A 157 18.60 -6.56 -11.84
N ASN A 158 19.07 -6.61 -10.59
CA ASN A 158 20.25 -7.38 -10.22
C ASN A 158 20.02 -8.87 -10.51
N ALA A 159 20.89 -9.45 -11.33
CA ALA A 159 20.77 -10.83 -11.77
C ALA A 159 20.85 -11.82 -10.59
N GLY A 160 21.63 -11.51 -9.55
CA GLY A 160 21.73 -12.34 -8.35
C GLY A 160 20.41 -12.41 -7.57
N VAL A 161 19.71 -11.27 -7.42
CA VAL A 161 18.40 -11.20 -6.77
C VAL A 161 17.37 -11.98 -7.59
N LYS A 162 17.37 -11.80 -8.90
CA LYS A 162 16.44 -12.51 -9.79
C LYS A 162 16.65 -14.03 -9.73
N LYS A 163 17.90 -14.49 -9.70
CA LYS A 163 18.28 -15.90 -9.66
C LYS A 163 18.01 -16.57 -8.30
N ALA A 164 18.11 -15.82 -7.20
CA ALA A 164 18.00 -16.36 -5.84
C ALA A 164 16.66 -17.06 -5.54
N GLY A 165 15.59 -16.66 -6.26
CA GLY A 165 14.28 -17.32 -6.13
C GLY A 165 13.52 -17.03 -4.84
N ASP A 166 14.14 -16.48 -3.82
CA ASP A 166 13.48 -15.98 -2.64
C ASP A 166 12.84 -14.63 -2.96
N ARG A 167 11.56 -14.48 -2.62
CA ARG A 167 10.78 -13.26 -2.90
C ARG A 167 10.35 -12.51 -1.64
N ARG A 168 10.76 -12.98 -0.48
CA ARG A 168 10.85 -12.19 0.74
C ARG A 168 12.31 -11.75 0.92
N VAL A 169 12.70 -10.79 0.12
CA VAL A 169 14.12 -10.45 -0.09
C VAL A 169 14.62 -9.55 1.04
N GLY A 170 15.62 -10.01 1.78
CA GLY A 170 16.34 -9.26 2.82
C GLY A 170 17.83 -9.02 2.49
N SER A 171 18.23 -9.27 1.26
CA SER A 171 19.59 -9.03 0.79
C SER A 171 19.81 -7.57 0.45
N SER A 172 20.98 -7.03 0.80
CA SER A 172 21.41 -5.69 0.38
C SER A 172 21.44 -5.50 -1.13
N SER A 173 21.60 -6.58 -1.89
CA SER A 173 21.55 -6.54 -3.36
C SER A 173 20.19 -6.10 -3.91
N LEU A 174 19.10 -6.20 -3.12
CA LEU A 174 17.79 -5.67 -3.52
C LEU A 174 17.83 -4.16 -3.75
N TRP A 175 18.72 -3.46 -3.06
CA TRP A 175 18.84 -2.00 -3.08
C TRP A 175 19.86 -1.48 -4.09
N THR A 176 20.38 -2.34 -4.94
CA THR A 176 21.23 -1.99 -6.08
C THR A 176 20.46 -2.18 -7.37
N ASP A 177 20.88 -1.52 -8.45
CA ASP A 177 20.29 -1.68 -9.77
C ASP A 177 18.75 -1.57 -9.81
N GLN A 178 18.22 -0.57 -9.12
CA GLN A 178 16.81 -0.29 -9.03
C GLN A 178 16.34 0.68 -10.10
N TYR A 179 15.12 0.46 -10.59
CA TYR A 179 14.47 1.29 -11.58
C TYR A 179 13.05 1.65 -11.12
N LEU A 180 12.71 2.92 -11.25
CA LEU A 180 11.33 3.38 -11.24
C LEU A 180 10.76 3.22 -12.64
N VAL A 181 9.68 2.48 -12.76
CA VAL A 181 9.06 2.10 -14.05
C VAL A 181 7.63 2.60 -14.10
N ALA A 182 7.22 3.08 -15.25
CA ALA A 182 5.83 3.36 -15.59
C ALA A 182 5.40 2.53 -16.81
N LEU A 183 4.39 1.72 -16.63
CA LEU A 183 3.72 1.04 -17.73
C LEU A 183 2.44 1.78 -18.12
N ASP A 184 2.07 1.68 -19.37
CA ASP A 184 0.71 1.94 -19.81
C ASP A 184 -0.21 0.84 -19.29
N SER A 185 -1.25 1.20 -18.54
CA SER A 185 -2.10 0.22 -17.85
C SER A 185 -2.97 -0.59 -18.81
N ASP A 186 -3.15 -0.11 -20.03
CA ASP A 186 -3.97 -0.80 -21.03
C ASP A 186 -3.18 -1.83 -21.82
N SER A 187 -1.94 -1.52 -22.17
CA SER A 187 -1.10 -2.37 -23.02
C SER A 187 0.03 -3.10 -22.28
N GLY A 188 0.34 -2.73 -21.03
CA GLY A 188 1.49 -3.25 -20.29
C GLY A 188 2.86 -2.81 -20.84
N LYS A 189 2.88 -1.92 -21.83
CA LYS A 189 4.12 -1.42 -22.42
C LYS A 189 4.79 -0.38 -21.53
N VAL A 190 6.11 -0.42 -21.50
CA VAL A 190 6.91 0.59 -20.78
C VAL A 190 6.72 1.95 -21.46
N VAL A 191 6.25 2.93 -20.71
CA VAL A 191 6.16 4.33 -21.14
C VAL A 191 7.46 5.06 -20.87
N TRP A 192 7.98 4.87 -19.67
CA TRP A 192 9.30 5.33 -19.29
C TRP A 192 9.87 4.48 -18.14
N GLU A 193 11.19 4.47 -18.01
CA GLU A 193 11.90 3.88 -16.89
C GLU A 193 13.09 4.76 -16.53
N LYS A 194 13.42 4.82 -15.24
CA LYS A 194 14.52 5.63 -14.70
C LYS A 194 15.29 4.85 -13.65
N PRO A 195 16.62 4.83 -13.69
CA PRO A 195 17.41 4.29 -12.59
C PRO A 195 17.20 5.16 -11.34
N ILE A 196 17.16 4.52 -10.20
CA ILE A 196 17.12 5.17 -8.89
C ILE A 196 18.53 5.17 -8.34
N ASP A 197 18.98 6.33 -7.90
CA ASP A 197 20.26 6.45 -7.20
C ASP A 197 20.10 5.96 -5.75
N THR A 198 20.70 4.82 -5.45
CA THR A 198 20.72 4.22 -4.12
C THR A 198 22.12 4.20 -3.51
N ALA A 199 23.05 5.01 -4.06
CA ALA A 199 24.45 5.02 -3.64
C ALA A 199 24.66 5.35 -2.15
N ASN A 200 23.71 6.07 -1.54
CA ASN A 200 23.72 6.39 -0.11
C ASN A 200 23.09 5.30 0.76
N GLY A 201 22.80 4.12 0.23
CA GLY A 201 22.16 3.03 0.94
C GLY A 201 20.66 3.23 1.14
N ASP A 202 20.01 3.95 0.24
CA ASP A 202 18.60 4.23 0.32
C ASP A 202 17.76 2.97 0.06
N VAL A 203 16.81 2.73 0.96
CA VAL A 203 15.85 1.64 0.89
C VAL A 203 14.49 2.20 0.50
N VAL A 204 13.98 1.78 -0.64
CA VAL A 204 12.70 2.26 -1.16
C VAL A 204 11.55 1.60 -0.41
N PHE A 205 10.65 2.41 0.14
CA PHE A 205 9.52 1.93 0.91
C PHE A 205 8.19 2.09 0.23
N TYR A 206 7.88 3.28 -0.30
CA TYR A 206 6.55 3.61 -0.76
C TYR A 206 6.57 4.49 -2.00
N LEU A 207 5.49 4.35 -2.77
CA LEU A 207 5.24 5.16 -3.94
C LEU A 207 3.77 5.59 -3.91
N ALA A 208 3.51 6.84 -4.30
CA ALA A 208 2.18 7.36 -4.52
C ALA A 208 2.13 8.14 -5.84
N SER A 209 0.96 8.19 -6.47
CA SER A 209 0.74 8.97 -7.68
C SER A 209 -0.55 9.76 -7.58
N GLY A 210 -0.49 11.03 -7.97
CA GLY A 210 -1.61 11.96 -8.00
C GLY A 210 -1.20 13.31 -8.57
N ASP A 211 -2.15 14.08 -9.04
CA ASP A 211 -1.96 15.44 -9.55
C ASP A 211 -0.81 15.58 -10.57
N GLY A 212 -0.66 14.56 -11.45
CA GLY A 212 0.38 14.54 -12.47
C GLY A 212 1.79 14.27 -11.96
N LYS A 213 1.95 13.79 -10.75
CA LYS A 213 3.23 13.49 -10.11
C LYS A 213 3.30 12.06 -9.60
N VAL A 214 4.53 11.57 -9.46
CA VAL A 214 4.88 10.32 -8.77
C VAL A 214 5.80 10.68 -7.63
N VAL A 215 5.46 10.26 -6.43
CA VAL A 215 6.21 10.52 -5.20
C VAL A 215 6.80 9.21 -4.72
N LEU A 216 8.13 9.14 -4.65
CA LEU A 216 8.88 8.02 -4.11
C LEU A 216 9.40 8.39 -2.72
N VAL A 217 9.16 7.55 -1.73
CA VAL A 217 9.72 7.70 -0.39
C VAL A 217 10.68 6.56 -0.11
N ALA A 218 11.89 6.92 0.20
CA ALA A 218 12.95 6.00 0.61
C ALA A 218 13.48 6.37 1.99
N SER A 219 14.29 5.51 2.57
CA SER A 219 14.99 5.75 3.83
C SER A 219 16.45 5.34 3.74
N GLY A 220 17.32 6.16 4.26
CA GLY A 220 18.75 5.90 4.35
C GLY A 220 19.40 6.83 5.37
N GLY A 221 20.43 6.36 6.08
CA GLY A 221 21.15 7.19 7.05
C GLY A 221 20.28 7.83 8.13
N LYS A 222 19.22 7.16 8.58
CA LYS A 222 18.20 7.68 9.52
C LYS A 222 17.44 8.91 9.00
N LYS A 223 17.30 9.00 7.68
CA LYS A 223 16.52 10.06 7.04
C LYS A 223 15.45 9.44 6.16
N TYR A 224 14.35 10.17 5.98
CA TYR A 224 13.47 9.98 4.85
C TYR A 224 13.97 10.79 3.66
N HIS A 225 13.92 10.18 2.50
CA HIS A 225 14.21 10.81 1.22
C HIS A 225 12.92 10.80 0.42
N THR A 226 12.56 11.95 -0.11
CA THR A 226 11.36 12.14 -0.92
C THR A 226 11.80 12.64 -2.29
N ASP A 227 11.56 11.84 -3.31
CA ASP A 227 11.84 12.18 -4.70
C ASP A 227 10.53 12.29 -5.48
N VAL A 228 10.36 13.35 -6.23
CA VAL A 228 9.15 13.61 -7.00
C VAL A 228 9.46 13.74 -8.47
N PHE A 229 8.66 13.01 -9.26
CA PHE A 229 8.82 12.90 -10.70
C PHE A 229 7.55 13.36 -11.42
N ASP A 230 7.70 13.86 -12.63
CA ASP A 230 6.59 14.06 -13.55
C ASP A 230 6.02 12.70 -13.99
N SER A 231 4.72 12.50 -13.84
CA SER A 231 4.09 11.19 -14.09
C SER A 231 4.09 10.79 -15.56
N LYS A 232 4.13 11.75 -16.49
CA LYS A 232 4.10 11.49 -17.94
C LYS A 232 5.46 11.10 -18.49
N SER A 233 6.52 11.78 -18.03
CA SER A 233 7.87 11.68 -18.60
C SER A 233 8.89 10.99 -17.70
N GLY A 234 8.59 10.81 -16.42
CA GLY A 234 9.56 10.34 -15.44
C GLY A 234 10.69 11.34 -15.15
N LYS A 235 10.55 12.61 -15.59
CA LYS A 235 11.53 13.66 -15.27
C LYS A 235 11.52 13.93 -13.77
N ALA A 236 12.69 13.89 -13.12
CA ALA A 236 12.82 14.32 -11.74
C ALA A 236 12.52 15.82 -11.63
N LEU A 237 11.69 16.20 -10.66
CA LEU A 237 11.23 17.56 -10.44
C LEU A 237 11.90 18.19 -9.24
N TRP A 238 11.84 17.55 -8.10
CA TRP A 238 12.47 17.97 -6.86
C TRP A 238 12.72 16.80 -5.94
N LYS A 239 13.60 17.00 -4.96
CA LYS A 239 13.88 16.05 -3.89
C LYS A 239 14.13 16.78 -2.58
N ASP A 240 13.83 16.14 -1.48
CA ASP A 240 14.16 16.61 -0.14
C ASP A 240 14.47 15.44 0.80
N SER A 241 15.18 15.73 1.88
CA SER A 241 15.46 14.74 2.92
C SER A 241 15.39 15.36 4.30
N PHE A 242 14.93 14.57 5.27
CA PHE A 242 14.88 14.98 6.66
C PHE A 242 15.03 13.81 7.61
N SER A 243 15.46 14.08 8.84
CA SER A 243 15.60 13.05 9.86
C SER A 243 14.23 12.46 10.21
N TRP A 244 14.13 11.14 10.26
CA TRP A 244 12.91 10.44 10.69
C TRP A 244 12.64 10.55 12.20
N GLY A 245 13.54 11.15 12.96
CA GLY A 245 13.37 11.39 14.40
C GLY A 245 13.17 10.10 15.19
N GLN A 246 11.98 9.97 15.76
CA GLN A 246 11.60 8.85 16.64
C GLN A 246 10.81 7.75 15.93
N ASP A 247 11.07 7.49 14.66
CA ASP A 247 10.44 6.36 13.99
C ASP A 247 11.01 5.04 14.52
N HIS A 248 10.30 4.46 15.48
CA HIS A 248 10.67 3.20 16.12
C HIS A 248 10.44 1.96 15.25
N HIS A 249 9.87 2.15 14.06
CA HIS A 249 9.69 1.10 13.05
C HIS A 249 10.72 1.17 11.92
N GLY A 250 11.85 1.81 12.17
CA GLY A 250 12.98 1.77 11.27
C GLY A 250 12.77 2.45 9.92
N GLY A 251 11.98 3.51 9.85
CA GLY A 251 11.72 4.26 8.64
C GLY A 251 10.46 3.82 7.87
N HIS A 252 9.64 2.94 8.42
CA HIS A 252 8.46 2.39 7.76
C HIS A 252 7.18 3.22 7.94
N MET A 253 7.25 4.35 8.65
CA MET A 253 6.05 5.10 9.05
C MET A 253 5.62 6.19 8.05
N ALA A 254 6.51 6.64 7.17
CA ALA A 254 6.25 7.79 6.31
C ALA A 254 5.68 7.38 4.95
N ARG A 255 4.46 6.86 4.93
CA ARG A 255 3.73 6.66 3.67
C ARG A 255 3.32 8.02 3.11
N PRO A 256 3.59 8.31 1.82
CA PRO A 256 3.17 9.56 1.22
C PRO A 256 1.66 9.60 1.02
N ALA A 257 1.06 10.78 1.23
CA ALA A 257 -0.32 11.07 0.85
C ALA A 257 -0.37 12.36 0.03
N ILE A 258 -1.07 12.32 -1.09
CA ILE A 258 -1.27 13.47 -1.98
C ILE A 258 -2.70 13.98 -1.80
N VAL A 259 -2.85 15.26 -1.45
CA VAL A 259 -4.15 15.87 -1.21
C VAL A 259 -4.13 17.32 -1.70
N ASN A 260 -4.93 17.64 -2.71
CA ASN A 260 -5.12 19.02 -3.23
C ASN A 260 -3.79 19.74 -3.54
N GLY A 261 -2.92 19.13 -4.33
CA GLY A 261 -1.65 19.73 -4.72
C GLY A 261 -0.59 19.80 -3.61
N GLU A 262 -0.85 19.17 -2.47
CA GLU A 262 0.11 19.03 -1.38
C GLU A 262 0.50 17.55 -1.22
N VAL A 263 1.75 17.28 -0.85
CA VAL A 263 2.20 15.95 -0.46
C VAL A 263 2.64 15.94 1.00
N TYR A 264 2.22 14.92 1.69
CA TYR A 264 2.51 14.70 3.11
C TYR A 264 3.40 13.48 3.27
N VAL A 265 4.56 13.69 3.86
CA VAL A 265 5.51 12.66 4.30
C VAL A 265 5.83 12.98 5.75
N ARG A 266 5.10 12.38 6.67
CA ARG A 266 5.09 12.76 8.09
C ARG A 266 6.49 12.95 8.68
N PRO A 267 6.78 14.05 9.40
CA PRO A 267 5.83 15.12 9.76
C PRO A 267 5.68 16.23 8.73
N ARG A 268 6.44 16.23 7.64
CA ARG A 268 6.47 17.30 6.66
C ARG A 268 5.30 17.29 5.70
N ALA A 269 4.93 18.49 5.26
CA ALA A 269 4.06 18.73 4.12
C ALA A 269 4.79 19.62 3.11
N TYR A 270 4.56 19.38 1.84
CA TYR A 270 5.17 20.12 0.74
C TYR A 270 4.13 20.57 -0.27
N ASP A 271 4.38 21.67 -0.91
CA ASP A 271 3.77 21.96 -2.20
C ASP A 271 4.24 20.92 -3.22
N LEU A 272 3.32 20.19 -3.80
CA LEU A 272 3.63 19.04 -4.66
C LEU A 272 4.35 19.44 -5.95
N ALA A 273 4.07 20.65 -6.47
CA ALA A 273 4.66 21.12 -7.72
C ALA A 273 6.10 21.60 -7.53
N THR A 274 6.39 22.28 -6.43
CA THR A 274 7.65 22.99 -6.21
C THR A 274 8.59 22.35 -5.20
N GLY A 275 8.09 21.45 -4.34
CA GLY A 275 8.84 20.87 -3.23
C GLY A 275 9.05 21.82 -2.04
N LYS A 276 8.41 23.01 -2.07
CA LYS A 276 8.49 23.95 -0.96
C LYS A 276 7.86 23.34 0.29
N VAL A 277 8.61 23.29 1.39
CA VAL A 277 8.09 22.88 2.69
C VAL A 277 7.04 23.87 3.17
N LEU A 278 5.87 23.35 3.50
CA LEU A 278 4.75 24.12 4.00
C LEU A 278 4.86 24.33 5.51
N LYS A 279 4.27 25.41 6.03
CA LYS A 279 4.18 25.67 7.48
C LYS A 279 3.22 24.71 8.22
N LYS A 280 2.80 23.64 7.58
CA LYS A 280 1.94 22.59 8.13
C LYS A 280 2.80 21.42 8.59
N SER A 281 2.47 20.85 9.71
CA SER A 281 3.15 19.64 10.21
C SER A 281 2.10 18.63 10.60
N LEU A 282 2.16 17.45 9.96
CA LEU A 282 1.29 16.34 10.32
C LEU A 282 1.70 15.82 11.69
N PRO A 283 0.78 15.79 12.68
CA PRO A 283 1.12 15.37 14.02
C PRO A 283 1.73 13.98 14.09
N GLY A 284 2.55 13.76 15.07
CA GLY A 284 3.09 12.44 15.40
C GLY A 284 1.96 11.46 15.73
N GLY A 285 2.15 10.21 15.40
CA GLY A 285 1.18 9.14 15.64
C GLY A 285 1.87 7.82 15.93
N GLY A 286 1.08 6.83 16.36
CA GLY A 286 1.54 5.46 16.55
C GLY A 286 1.73 4.70 15.24
N CYS A 287 1.85 3.38 15.35
CA CYS A 287 1.98 2.49 14.20
C CYS A 287 0.79 2.62 13.26
N GLY A 288 1.04 2.70 11.99
CA GLY A 288 0.01 2.69 10.97
C GLY A 288 0.09 3.85 10.00
N THR A 289 -0.76 3.77 9.01
CA THR A 289 -0.95 4.80 8.00
C THR A 289 -2.02 5.78 8.42
N TYR A 290 -2.13 6.88 7.72
CA TYR A 290 -3.27 7.78 7.83
C TYR A 290 -4.20 7.61 6.63
N ALA A 291 -5.49 7.80 6.89
CA ALA A 291 -6.48 8.04 5.85
C ALA A 291 -6.63 9.55 5.68
N ALA A 292 -6.78 10.02 4.45
CA ALA A 292 -6.87 11.44 4.15
C ALA A 292 -8.16 11.76 3.41
N THR A 293 -8.74 12.90 3.76
CA THR A 293 -9.77 13.59 2.99
C THR A 293 -9.23 14.95 2.53
N THR A 294 -10.01 15.67 1.76
CA THR A 294 -9.66 17.05 1.39
C THR A 294 -9.49 17.96 2.61
N GLY A 295 -10.22 17.71 3.71
CA GLY A 295 -10.23 18.55 4.92
C GLY A 295 -9.43 18.02 6.10
N ALA A 296 -9.16 16.73 6.18
CA ALA A 296 -8.58 16.15 7.39
C ALA A 296 -7.73 14.91 7.14
N PHE A 297 -6.84 14.63 8.07
CA PHE A 297 -6.15 13.34 8.20
C PHE A 297 -6.68 12.61 9.43
N ILE A 298 -6.94 11.31 9.26
CA ILE A 298 -7.36 10.41 10.31
C ILE A 298 -6.24 9.39 10.51
N PHE A 299 -5.78 9.24 11.73
CA PHE A 299 -4.67 8.34 12.06
C PHE A 299 -4.74 7.89 13.52
N ARG A 300 -3.91 6.95 13.87
CA ARG A 300 -3.75 6.50 15.23
C ARG A 300 -2.69 7.34 15.95
N SER A 301 -3.05 7.91 17.10
CA SER A 301 -2.11 8.50 18.07
C SER A 301 -2.51 8.05 19.49
N GLY A 302 -2.23 6.76 19.79
CA GLY A 302 -2.82 6.07 20.94
C GLY A 302 -4.30 5.71 20.73
N ASN A 303 -5.09 6.61 20.24
CA ASN A 303 -6.51 6.48 19.88
C ASN A 303 -6.73 6.91 18.41
N VAL A 304 -7.96 6.82 17.92
CA VAL A 304 -8.34 7.46 16.66
C VAL A 304 -8.21 8.98 16.83
N THR A 305 -7.46 9.58 15.94
CA THR A 305 -7.14 11.01 15.98
C THR A 305 -7.39 11.61 14.61
N MET A 306 -8.00 12.77 14.60
CA MET A 306 -8.22 13.60 13.42
C MET A 306 -7.39 14.89 13.53
N TRP A 307 -6.71 15.23 12.45
CA TRP A 307 -6.04 16.52 12.27
C TRP A 307 -6.73 17.30 11.16
N ASP A 308 -7.30 18.43 11.51
CA ASP A 308 -7.96 19.35 10.56
C ASP A 308 -6.89 20.13 9.80
N ARG A 309 -6.88 19.98 8.47
CA ARG A 309 -5.89 20.62 7.59
C ARG A 309 -6.06 22.13 7.50
N SER A 310 -7.25 22.66 7.76
CA SER A 310 -7.56 24.09 7.60
C SER A 310 -7.01 24.94 8.75
N ASN A 311 -7.04 24.41 9.95
CA ASN A 311 -6.71 25.16 11.18
C ASN A 311 -5.67 24.47 12.07
N GLY A 312 -5.24 23.24 11.72
CA GLY A 312 -4.27 22.46 12.49
C GLY A 312 -4.81 21.85 13.79
N LYS A 313 -6.14 21.93 14.02
CA LYS A 313 -6.75 21.38 15.23
C LYS A 313 -6.67 19.87 15.24
N VAL A 314 -6.28 19.31 16.39
CA VAL A 314 -6.26 17.89 16.66
C VAL A 314 -7.44 17.52 17.53
N THR A 315 -8.19 16.52 17.14
CA THR A 315 -9.28 15.92 17.93
C THR A 315 -9.02 14.42 18.07
N SER A 316 -9.10 13.90 19.28
CA SER A 316 -8.92 12.47 19.56
C SER A 316 -10.14 11.90 20.26
N TRP A 317 -10.50 10.67 19.89
CA TRP A 317 -11.59 9.93 20.52
C TRP A 317 -10.99 8.82 21.38
N SER A 318 -11.10 8.97 22.70
CA SER A 318 -10.61 7.97 23.65
C SER A 318 -11.33 6.62 23.50
N ARG A 319 -10.61 5.55 23.77
CA ARG A 319 -11.14 4.17 23.70
C ARG A 319 -11.62 3.69 22.33
N LEU A 320 -11.37 4.47 21.29
CA LEU A 320 -11.62 4.08 19.92
C LEU A 320 -10.26 3.85 19.25
N ARG A 321 -10.01 2.60 18.89
CA ARG A 321 -8.74 2.24 18.34
C ARG A 321 -8.87 1.04 17.42
N PRO A 322 -8.63 1.21 16.12
CA PRO A 322 -8.33 0.09 15.23
C PRO A 322 -6.98 -0.52 15.63
N ASP A 323 -6.70 -1.69 15.13
CA ASP A 323 -5.43 -2.38 15.34
C ASP A 323 -4.22 -1.58 14.83
N CYS A 324 -3.03 -2.04 15.19
CA CYS A 324 -1.79 -1.55 14.61
C CYS A 324 -1.81 -1.71 13.09
N TRP A 325 -1.36 -0.68 12.37
CA TRP A 325 -1.32 -0.61 10.92
C TRP A 325 -2.68 -0.52 10.22
N LEU A 326 -3.77 -0.54 10.95
CA LEU A 326 -5.09 -0.24 10.42
C LEU A 326 -5.44 1.23 10.68
N SER A 327 -6.15 1.83 9.75
CA SER A 327 -6.66 3.20 9.86
C SER A 327 -8.17 3.20 9.93
N THR A 328 -8.71 4.21 10.59
CA THR A 328 -10.12 4.55 10.48
C THR A 328 -10.36 5.23 9.13
N ILE A 329 -11.38 4.81 8.41
CA ILE A 329 -11.63 5.16 7.03
C ILE A 329 -12.78 6.16 6.94
N PRO A 330 -12.56 7.40 6.48
CA PRO A 330 -13.65 8.30 6.12
C PRO A 330 -14.25 7.90 4.77
N ALA A 331 -15.51 7.50 4.76
CA ALA A 331 -16.21 7.10 3.55
C ALA A 331 -17.72 7.34 3.68
N GLY A 332 -18.38 7.74 2.59
CA GLY A 332 -19.82 7.93 2.55
C GLY A 332 -20.38 8.92 3.60
N GLY A 333 -19.61 9.92 3.97
CA GLY A 333 -19.98 10.87 5.04
C GLY A 333 -19.85 10.28 6.46
N MET A 334 -19.26 9.13 6.60
CA MET A 334 -19.06 8.42 7.87
C MET A 334 -17.57 8.25 8.18
N LEU A 335 -17.27 7.98 9.44
CA LEU A 335 -15.96 7.54 9.88
C LEU A 335 -16.06 6.07 10.30
N LEU A 336 -15.46 5.18 9.52
CA LEU A 336 -15.51 3.73 9.72
C LEU A 336 -14.24 3.24 10.40
N SER A 337 -14.36 2.74 11.61
CA SER A 337 -13.23 2.14 12.34
C SER A 337 -13.36 0.62 12.30
N PRO A 338 -12.44 -0.09 11.63
CA PRO A 338 -12.49 -1.53 11.58
C PRO A 338 -12.18 -2.13 12.96
N GLU A 339 -12.64 -3.35 13.15
CA GLU A 339 -12.28 -4.16 14.29
C GLU A 339 -10.76 -4.22 14.47
N GLY A 340 -10.31 -4.01 15.69
CA GLY A 340 -8.92 -4.17 16.08
C GLY A 340 -8.67 -5.62 16.44
N GLY A 341 -7.78 -6.25 15.72
CA GLY A 341 -7.59 -7.65 15.94
C GLY A 341 -6.39 -8.05 16.71
N GLY A 342 -6.21 -7.93 17.92
CA GLY A 342 -5.17 -8.56 18.72
C GLY A 342 -3.81 -8.83 18.06
N GLY A 343 -2.79 -8.95 18.79
CA GLY A 343 -1.46 -9.32 18.29
C GLY A 343 -0.38 -8.27 18.51
N CYS A 344 -0.74 -7.08 18.96
CA CYS A 344 0.22 -6.13 19.49
C CYS A 344 -0.08 -5.90 20.96
N SER A 345 0.95 -5.85 21.80
CA SER A 345 0.84 -5.61 23.26
C SER A 345 0.40 -4.19 23.64
N CYS A 346 0.09 -3.36 22.68
CA CYS A 346 -0.27 -1.97 22.93
C CYS A 346 -1.66 -1.73 23.57
N GLY A 347 -2.44 -2.77 23.82
CA GLY A 347 -3.70 -2.75 24.61
C GLY A 347 -4.87 -1.93 24.03
N SER A 348 -6.06 -2.18 24.53
CA SER A 348 -7.26 -1.33 24.38
C SER A 348 -7.75 -1.08 22.95
N TRP A 349 -7.83 -2.08 22.10
CA TRP A 349 -8.51 -1.97 20.81
C TRP A 349 -9.97 -2.39 20.88
N LEU A 350 -10.72 -1.96 19.87
CA LEU A 350 -12.07 -2.38 19.66
C LEU A 350 -12.10 -3.82 19.13
N GLU A 351 -12.92 -4.65 19.72
CA GLU A 351 -13.18 -6.01 19.27
C GLU A 351 -14.36 -6.07 18.28
N THR A 352 -14.76 -4.90 17.77
CA THR A 352 -15.86 -4.78 16.80
C THR A 352 -15.60 -3.61 15.85
N SER A 353 -16.16 -3.71 14.65
CA SER A 353 -16.16 -2.59 13.71
C SER A 353 -17.22 -1.57 14.08
N ILE A 354 -16.87 -0.28 14.06
CA ILE A 354 -17.76 0.82 14.42
C ILE A 354 -17.80 1.85 13.29
N GLY A 355 -19.00 2.34 13.00
CA GLY A 355 -19.23 3.48 12.13
C GLY A 355 -19.76 4.67 12.92
N PHE A 356 -19.22 5.86 12.66
CA PHE A 356 -19.69 7.12 13.23
C PHE A 356 -20.33 7.97 12.13
N ILE A 357 -21.49 8.46 12.40
CA ILE A 357 -22.19 9.45 11.53
C ILE A 357 -22.05 10.85 12.12
N PRO A 358 -21.97 11.89 11.29
CA PRO A 358 -22.06 13.26 11.78
C PRO A 358 -23.43 13.50 12.45
N VAL A 359 -23.40 14.11 13.63
CA VAL A 359 -24.61 14.60 14.25
C VAL A 359 -24.81 16.05 13.78
N ALA A 360 -25.98 16.37 13.26
CA ALA A 360 -26.34 17.75 12.95
C ALA A 360 -26.17 18.62 14.21
N ARG A 361 -25.41 19.69 14.11
CA ARG A 361 -25.36 20.66 15.21
C ARG A 361 -26.77 21.31 15.31
N LYS A 362 -27.37 21.17 16.47
CA LYS A 362 -28.56 21.92 16.82
C LYS A 362 -28.25 23.41 16.94
#